data_30ed3e50877345ffc7a4e09bdc5887e2
#
_entry.id   30ed3e50877345ffc7a4e09bdc5887e2
#
_cell.length_a   1.000
_cell.length_b   1.000
_cell.length_c   1.000
_cell.angle_alpha   90.00
_cell.angle_beta   90.00
_cell.angle_gamma   90.00
#
_symmetry.space_group_name_H-M   'P 1'
#
loop_
_entity.id
_entity.type
_entity.pdbx_description
1 polymer ?
#
loop_
_entity_poly.entity_id
_entity_poly.type
_entity_poly.pdbx_seq_one_letter_code
_entity_poly.pdbx_strand_id
1 'polypeptide(L)'
;MLALVAASYYPDITLTIALSPSDFIMEGFYQDGKDGMKERPGDNESTVTWKGEPLPYLPYAYRHPEYWQKIQEETKEGRDMVASRKMFDESERRHPVQEDEKIKVENIKGQIVFVGAEDDVLWDTCKYIRRMEERLSEKKHDCTYLSLIYEHGTHFVFPESLLRKML
;
A
#
# COMPACT_ATOMS: atom_id res chain seq x y z
N MET A 1 2.13 -2.24 3.16
CA MET A 1 3.37 -1.77 2.54
C MET A 1 4.56 -1.84 3.48
N LEU A 2 4.68 -1.01 4.54
CA LEU A 2 5.89 -0.88 5.37
C LEU A 2 6.40 -2.21 5.97
N ALA A 3 5.51 -3.07 6.49
CA ALA A 3 5.88 -4.36 7.03
C ALA A 3 6.59 -5.26 6.00
N LEU A 4 6.10 -5.28 4.75
CA LEU A 4 6.70 -6.05 3.65
C LEU A 4 8.08 -5.50 3.27
N VAL A 5 8.21 -4.16 3.18
CA VAL A 5 9.51 -3.52 2.91
C VAL A 5 10.49 -3.88 4.02
N ALA A 6 10.11 -3.69 5.29
CA ALA A 6 10.98 -4.05 6.42
C ALA A 6 11.43 -5.52 6.36
N ALA A 7 10.51 -6.45 6.14
CA ALA A 7 10.85 -7.87 6.06
C ALA A 7 11.74 -8.23 4.86
N SER A 8 11.65 -7.49 3.75
CA SER A 8 12.52 -7.70 2.59
C SER A 8 13.98 -7.26 2.81
N TYR A 9 14.22 -6.39 3.81
CA TYR A 9 15.56 -5.90 4.18
C TYR A 9 16.11 -6.55 5.47
N TYR A 10 15.23 -7.06 6.35
CA TYR A 10 15.61 -7.65 7.63
C TYR A 10 15.25 -9.14 7.68
N PRO A 11 16.21 -10.04 7.40
CA PRO A 11 15.95 -11.47 7.29
C PRO A 11 15.53 -12.14 8.62
N ASP A 12 15.74 -11.48 9.75
CA ASP A 12 15.34 -11.98 11.06
C ASP A 12 13.85 -11.82 11.37
N ILE A 13 13.10 -11.12 10.50
CA ILE A 13 11.65 -11.04 10.62
C ILE A 13 11.04 -12.38 10.16
N THR A 14 10.50 -13.12 11.11
CA THR A 14 9.99 -14.49 10.89
C THR A 14 8.52 -14.55 10.50
N LEU A 15 7.75 -13.48 10.76
CA LEU A 15 6.34 -13.36 10.39
C LEU A 15 6.03 -11.92 9.98
N THR A 16 5.42 -11.79 8.82
CA THR A 16 4.93 -10.51 8.29
C THR A 16 3.44 -10.61 8.01
N ILE A 17 2.63 -9.80 8.68
CA ILE A 17 1.20 -9.68 8.40
C ILE A 17 1.00 -8.37 7.66
N ALA A 18 0.56 -8.47 6.41
CA ALA A 18 0.34 -7.33 5.53
C ALA A 18 -1.16 -7.12 5.31
N LEU A 19 -1.71 -6.14 6.02
CA LEU A 19 -3.11 -5.76 5.93
C LEU A 19 -3.27 -4.72 4.82
N SER A 20 -4.17 -4.97 3.89
CA SER A 20 -4.45 -4.12 2.73
C SER A 20 -3.16 -3.58 2.06
N PRO A 21 -2.21 -4.47 1.68
CA PRO A 21 -0.92 -4.04 1.17
C PRO A 21 -0.98 -3.45 -0.24
N SER A 22 0.02 -2.62 -0.57
CA SER A 22 0.48 -2.39 -1.95
C SER A 22 1.68 -3.30 -2.24
N ASP A 23 1.96 -3.56 -3.51
CA ASP A 23 3.14 -4.30 -3.99
C ASP A 23 4.30 -3.38 -4.40
N PHE A 24 4.12 -2.08 -4.25
CA PHE A 24 5.11 -1.04 -4.52
C PHE A 24 5.24 -0.06 -3.35
N ILE A 25 6.34 0.69 -3.34
CA ILE A 25 6.57 1.77 -2.40
C ILE A 25 5.86 3.01 -2.91
N MET A 26 5.20 3.72 -2.01
CA MET A 26 4.45 4.93 -2.31
C MET A 26 5.28 6.19 -2.07
N GLU A 27 4.93 7.25 -2.76
CA GLU A 27 5.37 8.61 -2.45
C GLU A 27 5.00 8.97 -1.01
N GLY A 28 5.87 9.66 -0.28
CA GLY A 28 5.64 10.03 1.12
C GLY A 28 4.63 11.16 1.29
N PHE A 29 4.13 11.29 2.50
CA PHE A 29 3.35 12.45 2.91
C PHE A 29 4.25 13.52 3.52
N TYR A 30 3.88 14.78 3.35
CA TYR A 30 4.59 15.90 3.94
C TYR A 30 4.54 15.86 5.47
N GLN A 31 5.68 16.09 6.17
CA GLN A 31 5.84 15.76 7.58
C GLN A 31 5.94 16.95 8.53
N ASP A 32 5.89 18.20 8.11
CA ASP A 32 6.17 19.35 8.97
C ASP A 32 4.96 19.87 9.78
N GLY A 33 4.04 18.99 10.11
CA GLY A 33 2.85 19.32 10.90
C GLY A 33 1.71 19.94 10.12
N LYS A 34 1.83 20.02 8.79
CA LYS A 34 0.77 20.44 7.90
C LYS A 34 -0.05 19.23 7.45
N ASP A 35 -1.27 19.48 7.00
CA ASP A 35 -2.15 18.45 6.47
C ASP A 35 -1.55 17.86 5.18
N GLY A 36 -0.91 16.68 5.31
CA GLY A 36 -0.30 15.98 4.18
C GLY A 36 -1.27 15.63 3.05
N MET A 37 -2.58 15.72 3.31
CA MET A 37 -3.61 15.58 2.29
C MET A 37 -3.77 16.84 1.43
N LYS A 38 -3.24 17.98 1.84
CA LYS A 38 -3.36 19.27 1.15
C LYS A 38 -2.05 19.72 0.50
N GLU A 39 -0.93 19.26 1.02
CA GLU A 39 0.37 19.67 0.56
C GLU A 39 1.09 18.50 -0.12
N ARG A 40 1.55 18.77 -1.33
CA ARG A 40 2.33 17.81 -2.10
C ARG A 40 3.68 17.59 -1.43
N PRO A 41 4.17 16.34 -1.26
CA PRO A 41 5.56 16.06 -0.95
C PRO A 41 6.49 16.66 -2.03
N GLY A 42 7.71 16.98 -1.66
CA GLY A 42 8.74 17.36 -2.63
C GLY A 42 9.00 16.24 -3.64
N ASP A 43 9.54 16.60 -4.80
CA ASP A 43 10.04 15.60 -5.73
C ASP A 43 11.19 14.84 -5.03
N ASN A 44 11.16 13.51 -5.05
CA ASN A 44 12.09 12.58 -4.39
C ASN A 44 11.80 12.25 -2.92
N GLU A 45 10.62 12.50 -2.43
CA GLU A 45 10.21 12.05 -1.10
C GLU A 45 9.54 10.67 -1.17
N SER A 46 10.28 9.64 -0.81
CA SER A 46 9.76 8.30 -0.59
C SER A 46 9.12 8.16 0.80
N THR A 47 8.10 7.33 0.93
CA THR A 47 7.58 6.94 2.25
C THR A 47 8.62 6.21 3.09
N VAL A 48 9.61 5.59 2.44
CA VAL A 48 10.60 4.72 3.10
C VAL A 48 12.01 5.10 2.67
N THR A 49 12.90 5.18 3.64
CA THR A 49 14.35 5.28 3.40
C THR A 49 15.07 4.04 3.88
N TRP A 50 16.17 3.69 3.22
CA TRP A 50 17.09 2.66 3.64
C TRP A 50 18.49 3.26 3.81
N LYS A 51 19.05 3.18 5.03
CA LYS A 51 20.36 3.77 5.37
C LYS A 51 20.46 5.27 5.03
N GLY A 52 19.35 6.00 5.15
CA GLY A 52 19.29 7.43 4.88
C GLY A 52 18.95 7.79 3.42
N GLU A 53 18.96 6.84 2.50
CA GLU A 53 18.60 7.07 1.10
C GLU A 53 17.15 6.71 0.82
N PRO A 54 16.39 7.53 0.08
CA PRO A 54 15.02 7.21 -0.29
C PRO A 54 14.97 6.00 -1.21
N LEU A 55 14.04 5.08 -0.93
CA LEU A 55 13.79 3.97 -1.85
C LEU A 55 12.97 4.45 -3.05
N PRO A 56 13.17 3.88 -4.26
CA PRO A 56 12.34 4.16 -5.42
C PRO A 56 10.85 3.93 -5.11
N TYR A 57 9.98 4.79 -5.64
CA TYR A 57 8.55 4.79 -5.31
C TYR A 57 7.69 5.19 -6.48
N LEU A 58 6.43 4.72 -6.48
CA LEU A 58 5.43 5.17 -7.43
C LEU A 58 5.04 6.62 -7.14
N PRO A 59 5.18 7.55 -8.11
CA PRO A 59 4.70 8.92 -7.97
C PRO A 59 3.20 8.95 -7.70
N TYR A 60 2.83 9.70 -6.69
CA TYR A 60 1.48 9.68 -6.16
C TYR A 60 0.56 10.70 -6.84
N ALA A 61 -0.69 10.53 -6.60
CA ALA A 61 -1.78 11.30 -7.14
C ALA A 61 -1.90 12.75 -6.64
N TYR A 62 -1.01 13.26 -5.84
CA TYR A 62 -0.89 14.70 -5.61
C TYR A 62 -0.71 15.48 -6.92
N ARG A 63 -0.29 14.80 -7.96
CA ARG A 63 -0.22 15.33 -9.32
C ARG A 63 -1.60 15.36 -10.00
N HIS A 64 -2.65 14.93 -9.28
CA HIS A 64 -4.04 14.86 -9.75
C HIS A 64 -4.98 15.55 -8.73
N PRO A 65 -4.95 16.88 -8.62
CA PRO A 65 -5.73 17.62 -7.62
C PRO A 65 -7.24 17.37 -7.74
N GLU A 66 -7.73 17.01 -8.92
CA GLU A 66 -9.12 16.68 -9.16
C GLU A 66 -9.61 15.44 -8.39
N TYR A 67 -8.72 14.48 -8.09
CA TYR A 67 -9.07 13.33 -7.28
C TYR A 67 -9.14 13.69 -5.79
N TRP A 68 -8.23 14.53 -5.33
CA TRP A 68 -8.23 15.02 -3.95
C TRP A 68 -9.49 15.77 -3.60
N GLN A 69 -9.95 16.64 -4.48
CA GLN A 69 -11.21 17.34 -4.31
C GLN A 69 -12.37 16.34 -4.17
N LYS A 70 -12.44 15.33 -5.05
CA LYS A 70 -13.48 14.30 -4.99
C LYS A 70 -13.42 13.47 -3.71
N ILE A 71 -12.23 13.06 -3.27
CA ILE A 71 -12.04 12.33 -2.00
C ILE A 71 -12.56 13.17 -0.82
N GLN A 72 -12.23 14.46 -0.79
CA GLN A 72 -12.70 15.36 0.26
C GLN A 72 -14.23 15.53 0.23
N GLU A 73 -14.85 15.62 -0.94
CA GLU A 73 -16.30 15.67 -1.11
C GLU A 73 -16.96 14.38 -0.62
N GLU A 74 -16.46 13.20 -1.06
CA GLU A 74 -16.94 11.88 -0.63
C GLU A 74 -16.84 11.72 0.90
N THR A 75 -15.71 12.08 1.48
CA THR A 75 -15.49 12.03 2.94
C THR A 75 -16.46 12.95 3.70
N LYS A 76 -16.63 14.18 3.22
CA LYS A 76 -17.54 15.17 3.85
C LYS A 76 -19.00 14.72 3.81
N GLU A 77 -19.39 14.00 2.78
CA GLU A 77 -20.75 13.49 2.60
C GLU A 77 -20.95 12.11 3.24
N GLY A 78 -19.92 11.54 3.89
CA GLY A 78 -19.97 10.21 4.49
C GLY A 78 -20.15 9.08 3.48
N ARG A 79 -19.70 9.31 2.22
CA ARG A 79 -19.70 8.30 1.16
C ARG A 79 -18.38 7.54 1.11
N ASP A 80 -18.40 6.38 0.47
CA ASP A 80 -17.19 5.62 0.18
C ASP A 80 -16.19 6.42 -0.67
N MET A 81 -14.92 6.36 -0.30
CA MET A 81 -13.83 7.09 -0.98
C MET A 81 -13.41 6.42 -2.30
N VAL A 82 -14.35 6.19 -3.21
CA VAL A 82 -14.12 5.53 -4.50
C VAL A 82 -13.16 6.33 -5.38
N ALA A 83 -13.09 7.64 -5.22
CA ALA A 83 -12.14 8.48 -5.93
C ALA A 83 -10.69 8.14 -5.58
N SER A 84 -10.41 7.62 -4.36
CA SER A 84 -9.08 7.15 -3.97
C SER A 84 -8.62 5.98 -4.84
N ARG A 85 -9.42 4.93 -4.98
CA ARG A 85 -9.09 3.79 -5.84
C ARG A 85 -8.83 4.20 -7.29
N LYS A 86 -9.71 5.05 -7.84
CA LYS A 86 -9.54 5.59 -9.21
C LYS A 86 -8.25 6.38 -9.36
N MET A 87 -7.86 7.10 -8.33
CA MET A 87 -6.63 7.87 -8.29
C MET A 87 -5.39 6.97 -8.38
N PHE A 88 -5.36 5.88 -7.62
CA PHE A 88 -4.27 4.90 -7.68
C PHE A 88 -4.20 4.21 -9.04
N ASP A 89 -5.34 3.77 -9.59
CA ASP A 89 -5.41 3.15 -10.90
C ASP A 89 -4.91 4.09 -12.00
N GLU A 90 -5.27 5.38 -11.94
CA GLU A 90 -4.81 6.40 -12.89
C GLU A 90 -3.31 6.69 -12.73
N SER A 91 -2.80 6.70 -11.48
CA SER A 91 -1.37 6.88 -11.22
C SER A 91 -0.55 5.76 -11.85
N GLU A 92 -0.96 4.49 -11.65
CA GLU A 92 -0.32 3.35 -12.29
C GLU A 92 -0.44 3.36 -13.83
N ARG A 93 -1.57 3.83 -14.36
CA ARG A 93 -1.75 3.95 -15.82
C ARG A 93 -0.79 4.96 -16.44
N ARG A 94 -0.55 6.09 -15.76
CA ARG A 94 0.37 7.15 -16.22
C ARG A 94 1.83 6.83 -15.94
N HIS A 95 2.09 6.15 -14.85
CA HIS A 95 3.42 5.69 -14.44
C HIS A 95 3.35 4.21 -14.09
N PRO A 96 3.48 3.30 -15.07
CA PRO A 96 3.53 1.87 -14.80
C PRO A 96 4.64 1.55 -13.80
N VAL A 97 4.30 0.78 -12.75
CA VAL A 97 5.22 0.47 -11.64
C VAL A 97 6.51 -0.14 -12.16
N GLN A 98 7.64 0.53 -11.92
CA GLN A 98 8.95 0.08 -12.34
C GLN A 98 9.46 -1.03 -11.42
N GLU A 99 10.39 -1.84 -11.93
CA GLU A 99 10.89 -2.99 -11.15
C GLU A 99 11.55 -2.58 -9.83
N ASP A 100 12.25 -1.46 -9.78
CA ASP A 100 12.92 -0.95 -8.58
C ASP A 100 11.96 -0.31 -7.56
N GLU A 101 10.76 0.12 -7.99
CA GLU A 101 9.69 0.61 -7.12
C GLU A 101 8.93 -0.52 -6.41
N LYS A 102 8.99 -1.75 -6.96
CA LYS A 102 8.30 -2.92 -6.40
C LYS A 102 8.94 -3.42 -5.12
N ILE A 103 8.13 -3.82 -4.17
CA ILE A 103 8.58 -4.48 -2.94
C ILE A 103 9.15 -5.85 -3.29
N LYS A 104 10.37 -6.14 -2.86
CA LYS A 104 11.08 -7.39 -3.14
C LYS A 104 10.64 -8.50 -2.17
N VAL A 105 9.38 -8.93 -2.29
CA VAL A 105 8.81 -9.96 -1.40
C VAL A 105 9.56 -11.28 -1.44
N GLU A 106 10.26 -11.58 -2.53
CA GLU A 106 11.11 -12.76 -2.68
C GLU A 106 12.35 -12.75 -1.76
N ASN A 107 12.72 -11.59 -1.24
CA ASN A 107 13.82 -11.46 -0.27
C ASN A 107 13.41 -11.80 1.16
N ILE A 108 12.11 -11.85 1.44
CA ILE A 108 11.57 -12.18 2.77
C ILE A 108 11.91 -13.64 3.11
N LYS A 109 12.36 -13.89 4.34
CA LYS A 109 12.77 -15.22 4.79
C LYS A 109 11.72 -15.93 5.64
N GLY A 110 10.85 -15.18 6.28
CA GLY A 110 9.81 -15.69 7.16
C GLY A 110 8.51 -16.03 6.45
N GLN A 111 7.45 -16.16 7.23
CA GLN A 111 6.10 -16.33 6.74
C GLN A 111 5.46 -14.99 6.39
N ILE A 112 4.69 -14.94 5.31
CA ILE A 112 3.91 -13.78 4.91
C ILE A 112 2.42 -14.15 5.00
N VAL A 113 1.63 -13.29 5.62
CA VAL A 113 0.17 -13.37 5.59
C VAL A 113 -0.33 -12.10 4.92
N PHE A 114 -0.88 -12.24 3.72
CA PHE A 114 -1.57 -11.17 3.02
C PHE A 114 -3.05 -11.17 3.42
N VAL A 115 -3.60 -10.00 3.69
CA VAL A 115 -5.03 -9.84 3.98
C VAL A 115 -5.59 -8.70 3.15
N GLY A 116 -6.66 -8.95 2.42
CA GLY A 116 -7.31 -7.96 1.56
C GLY A 116 -8.78 -8.24 1.30
N ALA A 117 -9.47 -7.25 0.75
CA ALA A 117 -10.86 -7.37 0.33
C ALA A 117 -11.03 -6.89 -1.12
N GLU A 118 -11.93 -7.54 -1.87
CA GLU A 118 -12.17 -7.21 -3.30
C GLU A 118 -12.82 -5.84 -3.46
N ASP A 119 -13.63 -5.43 -2.49
CA ASP A 119 -14.33 -4.15 -2.49
C ASP A 119 -13.61 -3.04 -1.72
N ASP A 120 -12.29 -3.21 -1.46
CA ASP A 120 -11.45 -2.13 -0.91
C ASP A 120 -11.51 -0.88 -1.81
N VAL A 121 -12.04 0.21 -1.25
CA VAL A 121 -12.29 1.46 -1.97
C VAL A 121 -11.09 2.41 -1.98
N LEU A 122 -10.08 2.19 -1.12
CA LEU A 122 -8.90 3.04 -1.07
C LEU A 122 -7.92 2.75 -2.20
N TRP A 123 -7.62 1.47 -2.43
CA TRP A 123 -6.86 0.98 -3.59
C TRP A 123 -7.15 -0.50 -3.85
N ASP A 124 -6.71 -1.03 -4.99
CA ASP A 124 -6.95 -2.42 -5.38
C ASP A 124 -6.02 -3.39 -4.66
N THR A 125 -6.28 -3.63 -3.38
CA THR A 125 -5.49 -4.51 -2.54
C THR A 125 -5.34 -5.91 -3.14
N CYS A 126 -6.42 -6.47 -3.67
CA CYS A 126 -6.40 -7.82 -4.21
C CYS A 126 -5.55 -7.94 -5.48
N LYS A 127 -5.57 -6.94 -6.36
CA LYS A 127 -4.66 -6.82 -7.50
C LYS A 127 -3.19 -6.85 -7.03
N TYR A 128 -2.88 -6.10 -6.00
CA TYR A 128 -1.51 -6.01 -5.48
C TYR A 128 -1.06 -7.31 -4.83
N ILE A 129 -1.93 -7.98 -4.07
CA ILE A 129 -1.63 -9.30 -3.50
C ILE A 129 -1.34 -10.30 -4.63
N ARG A 130 -2.19 -10.39 -5.65
CA ARG A 130 -1.99 -11.32 -6.79
C ARG A 130 -0.68 -11.06 -7.53
N ARG A 131 -0.28 -9.80 -7.71
CA ARG A 131 1.02 -9.45 -8.31
C ARG A 131 2.21 -9.89 -7.45
N MET A 132 2.07 -9.83 -6.11
CA MET A 132 3.11 -10.36 -5.21
C MET A 132 3.18 -11.88 -5.23
N GLU A 133 2.03 -12.57 -5.31
CA GLU A 133 1.97 -14.03 -5.47
C GLU A 133 2.59 -14.47 -6.81
N GLU A 134 2.27 -13.78 -7.91
CA GLU A 134 2.88 -14.00 -9.21
C GLU A 134 4.40 -13.83 -9.15
N ARG A 135 4.87 -12.75 -8.54
CA ARG A 135 6.31 -12.51 -8.32
C ARG A 135 6.96 -13.65 -7.53
N LEU A 136 6.33 -14.15 -6.47
CA LEU A 136 6.82 -15.28 -5.69
C LEU A 136 6.82 -16.58 -6.52
N SER A 137 5.87 -16.78 -7.43
CA SER A 137 5.85 -17.94 -8.31
C SER A 137 7.01 -17.94 -9.35
N GLU A 138 7.48 -16.76 -9.74
CA GLU A 138 8.54 -16.56 -10.76
C GLU A 138 9.95 -16.45 -10.18
N LYS A 139 10.06 -15.92 -8.95
CA LYS A 139 11.35 -15.65 -8.32
C LYS A 139 11.68 -16.74 -7.30
N LYS A 140 12.96 -17.11 -7.22
CA LYS A 140 13.43 -18.00 -6.14
C LYS A 140 13.26 -17.28 -4.79
N HIS A 141 12.62 -17.93 -3.84
CA HIS A 141 12.39 -17.41 -2.51
C HIS A 141 12.43 -18.53 -1.45
N ASP A 142 12.62 -18.16 -0.19
CA ASP A 142 12.63 -19.07 0.96
C ASP A 142 11.39 -18.86 1.88
N CYS A 143 10.59 -17.83 1.62
CA CYS A 143 9.38 -17.55 2.41
C CYS A 143 8.26 -18.55 2.11
N THR A 144 7.36 -18.70 3.09
CA THR A 144 6.04 -19.28 2.88
C THR A 144 5.00 -18.17 2.92
N TYR A 145 3.87 -18.32 2.24
CA TYR A 145 2.84 -17.30 2.27
C TYR A 145 1.44 -17.87 2.31
N LEU A 146 0.51 -17.07 2.83
CA LEU A 146 -0.92 -17.32 2.88
C LEU A 146 -1.65 -16.04 2.51
N SER A 147 -2.62 -16.13 1.60
CA SER A 147 -3.48 -15.01 1.23
C SER A 147 -4.89 -15.23 1.75
N LEU A 148 -5.37 -14.28 2.53
CA LEU A 148 -6.73 -14.19 3.03
C LEU A 148 -7.44 -13.07 2.27
N ILE A 149 -8.15 -13.44 1.21
CA ILE A 149 -8.90 -12.52 0.36
C ILE A 149 -10.38 -12.70 0.65
N TYR A 150 -11.02 -11.62 1.06
CA TYR A 150 -12.44 -11.57 1.36
C TYR A 150 -13.20 -10.90 0.22
N GLU A 151 -14.39 -11.40 -0.08
CA GLU A 151 -15.27 -10.78 -1.08
C GLU A 151 -15.70 -9.39 -0.63
N HIS A 152 -16.04 -9.25 0.66
CA HIS A 152 -16.46 -8.01 1.27
C HIS A 152 -15.57 -7.62 2.44
N GLY A 153 -15.24 -6.35 2.53
CA GLY A 153 -14.42 -5.79 3.61
C GLY A 153 -14.08 -4.33 3.37
N THR A 154 -13.33 -3.76 4.28
CA THR A 154 -12.84 -2.39 4.14
C THR A 154 -11.32 -2.39 4.06
N HIS A 155 -10.78 -1.25 3.68
CA HIS A 155 -9.33 -1.03 3.72
C HIS A 155 -8.75 -1.24 5.13
N PHE A 156 -9.55 -0.93 6.16
CA PHE A 156 -9.12 -1.04 7.55
C PHE A 156 -9.51 -2.40 8.13
N VAL A 157 -8.54 -3.30 8.20
CA VAL A 157 -8.71 -4.62 8.77
C VAL A 157 -8.34 -4.56 10.25
N PHE A 158 -9.36 -4.37 11.10
CA PHE A 158 -9.18 -4.36 12.55
C PHE A 158 -9.85 -5.58 13.19
N PRO A 159 -9.24 -6.17 14.25
CA PRO A 159 -9.91 -7.17 15.07
C PRO A 159 -11.23 -6.61 15.64
N GLU A 160 -12.28 -7.43 15.68
CA GLU A 160 -13.59 -7.02 16.22
C GLU A 160 -13.48 -6.41 17.64
N SER A 161 -12.58 -6.95 18.47
CA SER A 161 -12.32 -6.45 19.81
C SER A 161 -11.79 -5.02 19.83
N LEU A 162 -11.10 -4.58 18.77
CA LEU A 162 -10.63 -3.20 18.62
C LEU A 162 -11.77 -2.30 18.12
N LEU A 163 -12.53 -2.77 17.13
CA LEU A 163 -13.69 -2.04 16.61
C LEU A 163 -14.70 -1.73 17.69
N ARG A 164 -15.01 -2.69 18.58
CA ARG A 164 -15.91 -2.51 19.71
C ARG A 164 -15.43 -1.48 20.75
N LYS A 165 -14.16 -1.13 20.76
CA LYS A 165 -13.61 -0.08 21.65
C LYS A 165 -13.58 1.31 21.00
N MET A 166 -13.71 1.37 19.68
CA MET A 166 -13.68 2.61 18.91
C MET A 166 -15.11 3.18 18.66
N LEU A 167 -16.13 2.33 18.83
CA LEU A 167 -17.56 2.70 18.75
C LEU A 167 -18.13 2.92 20.14
#